data_db2c73ccbc4a463f32133f0b96a24b71
#
_entry.id   db2c73ccbc4a463f32133f0b96a24b71
#
_cell.length_a   1.000
_cell.length_b   1.000
_cell.length_c   1.000
_cell.angle_alpha   90.00
_cell.angle_beta   90.00
_cell.angle_gamma   90.00
#
_symmetry.space_group_name_H-M   'P 1'
#
loop_
_entity.id
_entity.type
_entity.pdbx_description
1 polymer ?
#
loop_
_entity_poly.entity_id
_entity_poly.type
_entity_poly.pdbx_seq_one_letter_code
_entity_poly.pdbx_strand_id
1 'polypeptide(L)'
;VTDKIRDEIALGEQARFLTDNDAYKKAWTALMDGLADLRSKTPVTDKEQAQALIICERMALKFKKALEDFVVTGKFASDQLKLENERRSRLDKLKPPWMRSA
;
A
#
# COMPACT_ATOMS: atom_id res chain seq x y z
N VAL A 1 -3.73 -20.40 -5.16
CA VAL A 1 -3.86 -19.75 -3.85
C VAL A 1 -2.56 -19.08 -3.47
N THR A 2 -1.48 -19.82 -3.55
CA THR A 2 -0.16 -19.31 -3.18
C THR A 2 0.35 -18.21 -4.10
N ASP A 3 -0.01 -18.21 -5.38
CA ASP A 3 0.43 -17.20 -6.34
C ASP A 3 -0.20 -15.84 -6.03
N LYS A 4 -1.49 -15.82 -5.69
CA LYS A 4 -2.18 -14.59 -5.30
C LYS A 4 -1.58 -13.99 -4.04
N ILE A 5 -1.31 -14.82 -3.03
CA ILE A 5 -0.72 -14.38 -1.77
C ILE A 5 0.69 -13.83 -2.01
N ARG A 6 1.50 -14.50 -2.81
CA ARG A 6 2.85 -14.04 -3.17
C ARG A 6 2.82 -12.72 -3.91
N ASP A 7 1.88 -12.57 -4.85
CA ASP A 7 1.72 -11.31 -5.60
C ASP A 7 1.31 -10.17 -4.67
N GLU A 8 0.40 -10.42 -3.74
CA GLU A 8 -0.03 -9.42 -2.76
C GLU A 8 1.13 -9.00 -1.85
N ILE A 9 1.94 -9.95 -1.39
CA ILE A 9 3.13 -9.69 -0.57
C ILE A 9 4.15 -8.88 -1.36
N ALA A 10 4.46 -9.28 -2.58
CA ALA A 10 5.44 -8.60 -3.42
C ALA A 10 5.01 -7.17 -3.73
N LEU A 11 3.74 -6.97 -4.08
CA LEU A 11 3.20 -5.65 -4.38
C LEU A 11 3.20 -4.76 -3.12
N GLY A 12 2.86 -5.33 -1.98
CA GLY A 12 2.89 -4.62 -0.70
C GLY A 12 4.30 -4.19 -0.31
N GLU A 13 5.31 -5.02 -0.55
CA GLU A 13 6.71 -4.67 -0.30
C GLU A 13 7.19 -3.56 -1.23
N GLN A 14 6.84 -3.63 -2.51
CA GLN A 14 7.16 -2.58 -3.48
C GLN A 14 6.51 -1.26 -3.09
N ALA A 15 5.24 -1.29 -2.71
CA ALA A 15 4.51 -0.10 -2.27
C ALA A 15 5.13 0.50 -0.99
N ARG A 16 5.50 -0.34 -0.05
CA ARG A 16 6.16 0.08 1.18
C ARG A 16 7.51 0.72 0.90
N PHE A 17 8.32 0.10 0.03
CA PHE A 17 9.60 0.65 -0.38
C PHE A 17 9.43 2.03 -1.00
N LEU A 18 8.42 2.19 -1.86
CA LEU A 18 8.14 3.46 -2.51
C LEU A 18 7.70 4.52 -1.49
N THR A 19 6.76 4.19 -0.61
CA THR A 19 6.22 5.15 0.37
C THR A 19 7.23 5.53 1.46
N ASP A 20 8.21 4.67 1.75
CA ASP A 20 9.28 4.95 2.70
C ASP A 20 10.46 5.69 2.05
N ASN A 21 10.46 5.82 0.73
CA ASN A 21 11.52 6.50 0.00
C ASN A 21 11.49 8.00 0.23
N ASP A 22 12.65 8.60 0.56
CA ASP A 22 12.74 10.04 0.85
C ASP A 22 12.35 10.90 -0.35
N ALA A 23 12.72 10.51 -1.56
CA ALA A 23 12.35 11.24 -2.76
C ALA A 23 10.83 11.23 -2.97
N TYR A 24 10.19 10.10 -2.71
CA TYR A 24 8.73 10.02 -2.77
C TYR A 24 8.06 10.94 -1.75
N LYS A 25 8.54 10.92 -0.51
CA LYS A 25 7.99 11.78 0.56
C LYS A 25 8.15 13.26 0.23
N LYS A 26 9.32 13.65 -0.29
CA LYS A 26 9.57 15.03 -0.70
C LYS A 26 8.70 15.43 -1.88
N ALA A 27 8.53 14.55 -2.87
CA ALA A 27 7.68 14.80 -4.02
C ALA A 27 6.21 14.92 -3.60
N TRP A 28 5.75 14.09 -2.68
CA TRP A 28 4.40 14.18 -2.13
C TRP A 28 4.17 15.53 -1.43
N THR A 29 5.08 15.92 -0.56
CA THR A 29 5.01 17.21 0.14
C THR A 29 5.01 18.37 -0.86
N ALA A 30 5.86 18.33 -1.87
CA ALA A 30 5.91 19.35 -2.90
C ALA A 30 4.59 19.45 -3.67
N LEU A 31 3.97 18.30 -4.00
CA LEU A 31 2.67 18.27 -4.68
C LEU A 31 1.58 18.91 -3.82
N MET A 32 1.50 18.52 -2.55
CA MET A 32 0.47 19.01 -1.65
C MET A 32 0.66 20.49 -1.34
N ASP A 33 1.88 20.95 -1.15
CA ASP A 33 2.20 22.36 -0.95
C ASP A 33 1.89 23.18 -2.20
N GLY A 34 2.18 22.64 -3.39
CA GLY A 34 1.84 23.28 -4.66
C GLY A 34 0.34 23.44 -4.85
N LEU A 35 -0.44 22.42 -4.51
CA LEU A 35 -1.90 22.49 -4.58
C LEU A 35 -2.46 23.50 -3.58
N ALA A 36 -1.93 23.54 -2.36
CA ALA A 36 -2.33 24.51 -1.35
C ALA A 36 -2.01 25.93 -1.79
N ASP A 37 -0.85 26.16 -2.38
CA ASP A 37 -0.43 27.45 -2.90
C ASP A 37 -1.36 27.93 -4.03
N LEU A 38 -1.66 27.06 -4.99
CA LEU A 38 -2.61 27.36 -6.07
C LEU A 38 -4.00 27.68 -5.53
N ARG A 39 -4.43 26.96 -4.51
CA ARG A 39 -5.73 27.20 -3.85
C ARG A 39 -5.76 28.60 -3.23
N SER A 40 -4.70 28.98 -2.53
CA SER A 40 -4.63 30.30 -1.86
C SER A 40 -4.60 31.45 -2.88
N LYS A 41 -4.08 31.23 -4.09
CA LYS A 41 -3.99 32.22 -5.15
C LYS A 41 -5.22 32.25 -6.05
N THR A 42 -6.12 31.28 -5.94
CA THR A 42 -7.31 31.21 -6.78
C THR A 42 -8.37 32.18 -6.26
N PRO A 43 -8.85 33.12 -7.10
CA PRO A 43 -9.93 34.03 -6.69
C PRO A 43 -11.21 33.26 -6.34
N VAL A 44 -11.97 33.77 -5.37
CA VAL A 44 -13.25 33.16 -4.96
C VAL A 44 -14.23 33.09 -6.13
N THR A 45 -14.11 33.99 -7.07
CA THR A 45 -14.97 34.06 -8.27
C THR A 45 -14.60 33.06 -9.34
N ASP A 46 -13.40 32.48 -9.30
CA ASP A 46 -12.94 31.48 -10.27
C ASP A 46 -13.34 30.07 -9.81
N LYS A 47 -14.61 29.74 -10.06
CA LYS A 47 -15.18 28.45 -9.65
C LYS A 47 -14.59 27.25 -10.41
N GLU A 48 -14.25 27.44 -11.68
CA GLU A 48 -13.66 26.39 -12.51
C GLU A 48 -12.29 25.97 -11.97
N GLN A 49 -11.44 26.95 -11.66
CA GLN A 49 -10.12 26.68 -11.08
C GLN A 49 -10.25 26.02 -9.71
N ALA A 50 -11.16 26.50 -8.88
CA ALA A 50 -11.39 25.94 -7.55
C ALA A 50 -11.84 24.47 -7.63
N GLN A 51 -12.75 24.15 -8.57
CA GLN A 51 -13.18 22.76 -8.79
C GLN A 51 -12.06 21.87 -9.31
N ALA A 52 -11.26 22.38 -10.25
CA ALA A 52 -10.13 21.64 -10.77
C ALA A 52 -9.12 21.28 -9.67
N LEU A 53 -8.83 22.21 -8.77
CA LEU A 53 -7.93 21.96 -7.64
C LEU A 53 -8.47 20.92 -6.67
N ILE A 54 -9.78 20.96 -6.40
CA ILE A 54 -10.43 19.95 -5.54
C ILE A 54 -10.30 18.56 -6.18
N ILE A 55 -10.54 18.45 -7.46
CA ILE A 55 -10.43 17.17 -8.19
C ILE A 55 -8.99 16.67 -8.13
N CYS A 56 -8.01 17.52 -8.41
CA CYS A 56 -6.59 17.16 -8.34
C CYS A 56 -6.20 16.66 -6.95
N GLU A 57 -6.63 17.34 -5.91
CA GLU A 57 -6.35 16.95 -4.53
C GLU A 57 -6.97 15.59 -4.20
N ARG A 58 -8.22 15.36 -4.59
CA ARG A 58 -8.91 14.09 -4.36
C ARG A 58 -8.24 12.95 -5.10
N MET A 59 -7.80 13.16 -6.33
CA MET A 59 -7.10 12.14 -7.11
C MET A 59 -5.74 11.81 -6.51
N ALA A 60 -5.00 12.82 -6.05
CA ALA A 60 -3.72 12.62 -5.36
C ALA A 60 -3.89 11.78 -4.09
N LEU A 61 -4.91 12.10 -3.28
CA LEU A 61 -5.22 11.36 -2.06
C LEU A 61 -5.65 9.92 -2.35
N LYS A 62 -6.40 9.68 -3.42
CA LYS A 62 -6.77 8.32 -3.85
C LYS A 62 -5.55 7.52 -4.25
N PHE A 63 -4.62 8.12 -4.96
CA PHE A 63 -3.37 7.46 -5.35
C PHE A 63 -2.56 7.05 -4.13
N LYS A 64 -2.41 7.94 -3.18
CA LYS A 64 -1.71 7.66 -1.92
C LYS A 64 -2.39 6.53 -1.15
N LYS A 65 -3.72 6.59 -1.06
CA LYS A 65 -4.49 5.56 -0.38
C LYS A 65 -4.33 4.20 -1.07
N ALA A 66 -4.31 4.14 -2.39
CA ALA A 66 -4.08 2.89 -3.10
C ALA A 66 -2.73 2.26 -2.74
N LEU A 67 -1.67 3.06 -2.65
CA LEU A 67 -0.37 2.57 -2.20
C LEU A 67 -0.41 2.07 -0.76
N GLU A 68 -1.06 2.79 0.14
CA GLU A 68 -1.23 2.37 1.53
C GLU A 68 -2.02 1.07 1.63
N ASP A 69 -3.06 0.91 0.81
CA ASP A 69 -3.87 -0.31 0.76
C ASP A 69 -3.03 -1.51 0.28
N PHE A 70 -2.13 -1.32 -0.67
CA PHE A 70 -1.20 -2.38 -1.08
C PHE A 70 -0.30 -2.82 0.05
N VAL A 71 0.19 -1.87 0.85
CA VAL A 71 1.02 -2.18 2.03
C VAL A 71 0.23 -2.99 3.05
N VAL A 72 -0.99 -2.58 3.36
CA VAL A 72 -1.86 -3.26 4.33
C VAL A 72 -2.22 -4.65 3.84
N THR A 73 -2.61 -4.78 2.58
CA THR A 73 -2.97 -6.08 1.97
C THR A 73 -1.78 -7.02 1.97
N GLY A 74 -0.59 -6.52 1.61
CA GLY A 74 0.63 -7.32 1.60
C GLY A 74 1.03 -7.80 2.98
N LYS A 75 0.89 -6.96 4.00
CA LYS A 75 1.15 -7.33 5.38
C LYS A 75 0.18 -8.40 5.86
N PHE A 76 -1.09 -8.23 5.56
CA PHE A 76 -2.12 -9.21 5.91
C PHE A 76 -1.84 -10.57 5.24
N ALA A 77 -1.49 -10.56 3.97
CA ALA A 77 -1.13 -11.78 3.23
C ALA A 77 0.11 -12.46 3.81
N SER A 78 1.11 -11.67 4.20
CA SER A 78 2.32 -12.18 4.84
C SER A 78 2.00 -12.84 6.19
N ASP A 79 1.15 -12.22 7.00
CA ASP A 79 0.73 -12.76 8.28
C ASP A 79 -0.06 -14.06 8.10
N GLN A 80 -0.95 -14.12 7.11
CA GLN A 80 -1.68 -15.35 6.77
C GLN A 80 -0.72 -16.48 6.38
N LEU A 81 0.28 -16.19 5.58
CA LEU A 81 1.26 -17.18 5.14
C LEU A 81 2.05 -17.74 6.32
N LYS A 82 2.45 -16.87 7.25
CA LYS A 82 3.15 -17.29 8.48
C LYS A 82 2.29 -18.21 9.32
N LEU A 83 1.03 -17.85 9.54
CA LEU A 83 0.10 -18.68 10.30
C LEU A 83 -0.11 -20.05 9.66
N GLU A 84 -0.23 -20.09 8.34
CA GLU A 84 -0.40 -21.36 7.63
C GLU A 84 0.85 -22.21 7.71
N ASN A 85 2.03 -21.62 7.58
CA ASN A 85 3.30 -22.33 7.72
C ASN A 85 3.48 -22.90 9.14
N GLU A 86 3.13 -22.11 10.17
CA GLU A 86 3.16 -22.58 11.55
C GLU A 86 2.19 -23.73 11.79
N ARG A 87 1.00 -23.66 11.20
CA ARG A 87 0.01 -24.72 11.27
C ARG A 87 0.52 -26.01 10.64
N ARG A 88 1.11 -25.90 9.44
CA ARG A 88 1.71 -27.06 8.76
C ARG A 88 2.84 -27.66 9.57
N SER A 89 3.68 -26.85 10.15
CA SER A 89 4.79 -27.29 10.99
C SER A 89 4.28 -28.06 12.21
N ARG A 90 3.23 -27.55 12.88
CA ARG A 90 2.62 -28.23 14.02
C ARG A 90 2.00 -29.58 13.63
N LEU A 91 1.29 -29.62 12.51
CA LEU A 91 0.69 -30.84 12.00
C LEU A 91 1.75 -31.88 11.62
N ASP A 92 2.85 -31.43 11.04
CA ASP A 92 3.95 -32.32 10.67
C ASP A 92 4.61 -32.95 11.91
N LYS A 93 4.76 -32.18 12.98
CA LYS A 93 5.29 -32.68 14.25
C LYS A 93 4.40 -33.74 14.91
N LEU A 94 3.09 -33.72 14.62
CA LEU A 94 2.14 -34.69 15.14
C LEU A 94 2.14 -36.00 14.35
N LYS A 95 2.72 -36.04 13.16
CA LYS A 95 2.81 -37.25 12.34
C LYS A 95 3.86 -38.19 12.91
N PRO A 96 3.63 -39.52 12.85
CA PRO A 96 4.66 -40.49 13.17
C PRO A 96 5.91 -40.31 12.28
N PRO A 97 7.12 -40.69 12.77
CA PRO A 97 8.33 -40.48 11.97
C PRO A 97 8.30 -41.10 10.56
N TRP A 98 7.59 -42.23 10.40
CA TRP A 98 7.49 -42.91 9.10
C TRP A 98 6.55 -42.19 8.11
N MET A 99 5.72 -41.24 8.57
CA MET A 99 4.85 -40.44 7.72
C MET A 99 5.45 -39.06 7.41
N ARG A 100 6.49 -38.65 8.09
CA ARG A 100 7.11 -37.34 7.84
C ARG A 100 7.89 -37.38 6.52
N SER A 101 7.73 -36.32 5.74
CA SER A 101 8.51 -36.15 4.52
C SER A 101 9.99 -36.02 4.86
N ALA A 102 10.80 -36.67 4.09
CA ALA A 102 12.25 -36.56 4.23
C ALA A 102 12.74 -35.16 3.89
#